data_0548ee1f7824a48fe114ce1ca7c9e537
#
_entry.id   0548ee1f7824a48fe114ce1ca7c9e537
#
_cell.length_a   1.000
_cell.length_b   1.000
_cell.length_c   1.000
_cell.angle_alpha   90.00
_cell.angle_beta   90.00
_cell.angle_gamma   90.00
#
_symmetry.space_group_name_H-M   'P 1'
#
loop_
_entity.id
_entity.type
_entity.pdbx_description
1 polymer ?
#
loop_
_entity_poly.entity_id
_entity_poly.type
_entity_poly.pdbx_seq_one_letter_code
_entity_poly.pdbx_strand_id
1 'polypeptide(L)'
;IDAGRAVTLGLILTELIINAQKYAYDGRPGPLRITLSESDDRFRLVVADDGKGGHKAGKGFGSMMIGSLVTQLDGRIDYRDLAPGLEVALRARIDPASDLA
;
A
#
# COMPACT_ATOMS: atom_id res chain seq x y z
N ILE A 1 3.68 -9.87 -14.03
CA ILE A 1 2.50 -9.93 -13.14
C ILE A 1 1.27 -10.19 -13.98
N ASP A 2 0.40 -11.08 -13.53
CA ASP A 2 -0.82 -11.36 -14.27
C ASP A 2 -1.86 -10.24 -14.10
N ALA A 3 -2.87 -10.24 -14.98
CA ALA A 3 -3.85 -9.16 -14.99
C ALA A 3 -4.64 -9.05 -13.68
N GLY A 4 -4.98 -10.20 -13.08
CA GLY A 4 -5.72 -10.19 -11.83
C GLY A 4 -4.93 -9.57 -10.69
N ARG A 5 -3.66 -9.89 -10.59
CA ARG A 5 -2.79 -9.31 -9.57
C ARG A 5 -2.55 -7.83 -9.83
N ALA A 6 -2.43 -7.44 -11.10
CA ALA A 6 -2.26 -6.03 -11.45
C ALA A 6 -3.48 -5.21 -11.05
N VAL A 7 -4.67 -5.72 -11.27
CA VAL A 7 -5.91 -5.04 -10.86
C VAL A 7 -5.95 -4.91 -9.35
N THR A 8 -5.65 -5.97 -8.63
CA THR A 8 -5.64 -5.94 -7.16
C THR A 8 -4.63 -4.92 -6.64
N LEU A 9 -3.44 -4.90 -7.22
CA LEU A 9 -2.41 -3.93 -6.85
C LEU A 9 -2.89 -2.50 -7.10
N GLY A 10 -3.53 -2.26 -8.24
CA GLY A 10 -4.08 -0.94 -8.58
C GLY A 10 -5.14 -0.48 -7.60
N LEU A 11 -5.98 -1.38 -7.12
CA LEU A 11 -6.99 -1.07 -6.11
C LEU A 11 -6.34 -0.69 -4.78
N ILE A 12 -5.33 -1.43 -4.38
CA ILE A 12 -4.60 -1.10 -3.15
C ILE A 12 -3.95 0.28 -3.27
N LEU A 13 -3.27 0.53 -4.38
CA LEU A 13 -2.61 1.82 -4.60
C LEU A 13 -3.62 2.97 -4.55
N THR A 14 -4.77 2.81 -5.20
CA THR A 14 -5.82 3.82 -5.20
C THR A 14 -6.29 4.12 -3.78
N GLU A 15 -6.54 3.08 -2.99
CA GLU A 15 -6.98 3.26 -1.61
C GLU A 15 -5.91 3.94 -0.76
N LEU A 16 -4.64 3.59 -0.95
CA LEU A 16 -3.56 4.22 -0.20
C LEU A 16 -3.43 5.70 -0.54
N ILE A 17 -3.61 6.06 -1.81
CA ILE A 17 -3.56 7.47 -2.24
C ILE A 17 -4.74 8.24 -1.63
N ILE A 18 -5.94 7.69 -1.71
CA ILE A 18 -7.13 8.33 -1.14
C ILE A 18 -6.97 8.51 0.36
N ASN A 19 -6.48 7.49 1.05
CA ASN A 19 -6.27 7.57 2.49
C ASN A 19 -5.23 8.62 2.86
N ALA A 20 -4.16 8.74 2.09
CA ALA A 20 -3.16 9.77 2.35
C ALA A 20 -3.75 11.17 2.22
N GLN A 21 -4.51 11.42 1.17
CA GLN A 21 -5.17 12.72 1.00
C GLN A 21 -6.14 13.00 2.14
N LYS A 22 -6.92 12.02 2.52
CA LYS A 22 -7.97 12.20 3.51
C LYS A 22 -7.43 12.39 4.92
N TYR A 23 -6.43 11.60 5.29
CA TYR A 23 -5.96 11.56 6.68
C TYR A 23 -4.68 12.33 6.92
N ALA A 24 -3.80 12.41 5.93
CA ALA A 24 -2.56 13.15 6.07
C ALA A 24 -2.73 14.63 5.76
N TYR A 25 -3.59 14.94 4.80
CA TYR A 25 -3.73 16.30 4.26
C TYR A 25 -5.14 16.87 4.39
N ASP A 26 -6.02 16.20 5.15
CA ASP A 26 -7.39 16.66 5.40
C ASP A 26 -8.17 16.96 4.10
N GLY A 27 -7.94 16.12 3.08
CA GLY A 27 -8.60 16.28 1.79
C GLY A 27 -7.96 17.32 0.88
N ARG A 28 -6.88 17.96 1.32
CA ARG A 28 -6.17 18.96 0.52
C ARG A 28 -5.04 18.31 -0.28
N PRO A 29 -4.59 18.95 -1.36
CA PRO A 29 -3.41 18.45 -2.07
C PRO A 29 -2.18 18.44 -1.17
N GLY A 30 -1.36 17.42 -1.33
CA GLY A 30 -0.09 17.31 -0.63
C GLY A 30 0.81 16.31 -1.33
N PRO A 31 2.11 16.38 -1.09
CA PRO A 31 3.06 15.52 -1.79
C PRO A 31 2.95 14.07 -1.35
N LEU A 32 3.01 13.18 -2.33
CA LEU A 32 3.10 11.75 -2.11
C LEU A 32 4.33 11.22 -2.84
N ARG A 33 5.04 10.33 -2.18
CA ARG A 33 6.14 9.61 -2.81
C ARG A 33 5.68 8.18 -3.04
N ILE A 34 5.66 7.77 -4.30
CA ILE A 34 5.24 6.44 -4.68
C ILE A 34 6.42 5.76 -5.35
N THR A 35 6.82 4.62 -4.82
CA THR A 35 7.95 3.87 -5.34
C THR A 35 7.51 2.43 -5.56
N LEU A 36 7.84 1.90 -6.72
CA LEU A 36 7.65 0.49 -7.03
C LEU A 36 9.00 -0.09 -7.40
N SER A 37 9.41 -1.09 -6.67
CA SER A 37 10.68 -1.78 -6.94
C SER A 37 10.43 -3.28 -7.00
N GLU A 38 11.37 -3.96 -7.63
CA GLU A 38 11.27 -5.39 -7.86
C GLU A 38 12.61 -6.03 -7.50
N SER A 39 12.54 -7.18 -6.86
CA SER A 39 13.73 -7.95 -6.50
C SER A 39 13.35 -9.42 -6.54
N ASP A 40 14.06 -10.17 -7.39
CA ASP A 40 13.77 -11.58 -7.64
C ASP A 40 12.33 -11.75 -8.14
N ASP A 41 11.52 -12.51 -7.43
CA ASP A 41 10.13 -12.76 -7.81
C ASP A 41 9.15 -11.90 -7.00
N ARG A 42 9.64 -10.87 -6.33
CA ARG A 42 8.83 -10.04 -5.45
C ARG A 42 8.87 -8.58 -5.88
N PHE A 43 7.81 -7.85 -5.51
CA PHE A 43 7.79 -6.41 -5.67
C PHE A 43 7.53 -5.74 -4.32
N ARG A 44 7.90 -4.48 -4.25
CA ARG A 44 7.65 -3.64 -3.09
C ARG A 44 7.06 -2.33 -3.57
N LEU A 45 5.85 -2.02 -3.11
CA LEU A 45 5.18 -0.76 -3.39
C LEU A 45 5.21 0.08 -2.12
N VAL A 46 5.71 1.30 -2.22
CA VAL A 46 5.75 2.22 -1.09
C VAL A 46 4.96 3.46 -1.44
N VAL A 47 4.06 3.85 -0.53
CA VAL A 47 3.34 5.12 -0.62
C VAL A 47 3.66 5.87 0.67
N ALA A 48 4.30 7.02 0.54
CA ALA A 48 4.71 7.81 1.69
C ALA A 48 4.21 9.25 1.54
N ASP A 49 3.76 9.82 2.65
CA ASP A 49 3.34 11.21 2.69
C ASP A 49 4.15 11.99 3.72
N ASP A 50 4.05 13.32 3.64
CA ASP A 50 4.68 14.23 4.58
C ASP A 50 3.64 14.98 5.41
N GLY A 51 2.45 14.38 5.54
CA GLY A 51 1.34 15.01 6.21
C GLY A 51 1.53 15.15 7.70
N LYS A 52 0.44 15.38 8.39
CA LYS A 52 0.52 15.64 9.83
C LYS A 52 0.97 14.42 10.65
N GLY A 53 0.94 13.25 10.06
CA GLY A 53 1.30 12.05 10.79
C GLY A 53 0.39 11.79 11.99
N GLY A 54 0.78 10.88 12.84
CA GLY A 54 0.04 10.62 14.06
C GLY A 54 -1.28 9.90 13.89
N HIS A 55 -1.77 9.75 12.68
CA HIS A 55 -2.96 8.93 12.44
C HIS A 55 -2.57 7.46 12.60
N LYS A 56 -3.45 6.70 13.21
CA LYS A 56 -3.11 5.32 13.54
C LYS A 56 -3.26 4.43 12.33
N ALA A 57 -2.15 3.87 11.91
CA ALA A 57 -2.13 2.96 10.80
C ALA A 57 -3.09 1.80 11.04
N GLY A 58 -3.85 1.46 10.01
CA GLY A 58 -4.75 0.33 10.06
C GLY A 58 -6.08 0.57 10.75
N LYS A 59 -6.32 1.77 11.25
CA LYS A 59 -7.58 2.08 11.92
C LYS A 59 -8.34 3.14 11.15
N GLY A 60 -9.54 2.79 10.70
CA GLY A 60 -10.42 3.74 10.04
C GLY A 60 -9.94 4.19 8.67
N PHE A 61 -9.04 3.44 8.04
CA PHE A 61 -8.45 3.82 6.76
C PHE A 61 -8.89 2.91 5.62
N GLY A 62 -10.06 2.29 5.72
CA GLY A 62 -10.42 1.28 4.76
C GLY A 62 -9.58 0.04 4.90
N SER A 63 -9.04 -0.18 6.09
CA SER A 63 -8.08 -1.24 6.34
C SER A 63 -8.63 -2.64 6.09
N MET A 64 -9.93 -2.85 6.24
CA MET A 64 -10.53 -4.14 5.94
C MET A 64 -10.43 -4.47 4.46
N MET A 65 -10.73 -3.49 3.59
CA MET A 65 -10.62 -3.67 2.16
C MET A 65 -9.16 -3.88 1.77
N ILE A 66 -8.27 -3.04 2.27
CA ILE A 66 -6.84 -3.17 1.98
C ILE A 66 -6.33 -4.53 2.45
N GLY A 67 -6.67 -4.95 3.65
CA GLY A 67 -6.26 -6.24 4.19
C GLY A 67 -6.73 -7.40 3.32
N SER A 68 -7.96 -7.36 2.85
CA SER A 68 -8.51 -8.37 1.97
C SER A 68 -7.74 -8.44 0.65
N LEU A 69 -7.45 -7.28 0.06
CA LEU A 69 -6.71 -7.20 -1.21
C LEU A 69 -5.27 -7.69 -1.03
N VAL A 70 -4.64 -7.34 0.07
CA VAL A 70 -3.28 -7.81 0.38
C VAL A 70 -3.27 -9.33 0.52
N THR A 71 -4.29 -9.89 1.17
CA THR A 71 -4.42 -11.34 1.30
C THR A 71 -4.55 -12.01 -0.06
N GLN A 72 -5.29 -11.41 -0.99
CA GLN A 72 -5.40 -11.94 -2.35
C GLN A 72 -4.05 -12.01 -3.06
N LEU A 73 -3.13 -11.14 -2.70
CA LEU A 73 -1.79 -11.14 -3.28
C LEU A 73 -0.80 -12.02 -2.50
N ASP A 74 -1.25 -12.65 -1.42
CA ASP A 74 -0.36 -13.33 -0.47
C ASP A 74 0.75 -12.40 -0.01
N GLY A 75 0.40 -11.13 0.20
CA GLY A 75 1.35 -10.09 0.49
C GLY A 75 1.41 -9.71 1.94
N ARG A 76 2.24 -8.74 2.22
CA ARG A 76 2.37 -8.11 3.53
C ARG A 76 2.30 -6.62 3.38
N ILE A 77 1.67 -5.96 4.33
CA ILE A 77 1.62 -4.51 4.37
C ILE A 77 2.13 -4.04 5.73
N ASP A 78 3.01 -3.06 5.72
CA ASP A 78 3.60 -2.48 6.91
C ASP A 78 3.40 -0.97 6.90
N TYR A 79 3.19 -0.42 8.08
CA TYR A 79 2.99 1.01 8.27
C TYR A 79 4.11 1.54 9.15
N ARG A 80 4.68 2.69 8.77
CA ARG A 80 5.74 3.33 9.54
C ARG A 80 5.47 4.81 9.71
N ASP A 81 5.45 5.27 10.94
CA ASP A 81 5.31 6.69 11.26
C ASP A 81 6.63 7.40 10.92
N LEU A 82 6.55 8.43 10.09
CA LEU A 82 7.73 9.18 9.68
C LEU A 82 7.96 10.43 10.54
N ALA A 83 6.99 10.79 11.38
CA ALA A 83 7.05 11.91 12.32
C ALA A 83 7.63 13.20 11.73
N PRO A 84 7.01 13.89 10.77
CA PRO A 84 5.64 13.70 10.31
C PRO A 84 5.51 12.77 9.12
N GLY A 85 4.28 12.37 8.86
CA GLY A 85 3.97 11.57 7.70
C GLY A 85 3.81 10.10 8.02
N LEU A 86 3.44 9.34 7.02
CA LEU A 86 3.24 7.90 7.12
C LEU A 86 3.81 7.24 5.88
N GLU A 87 4.52 6.14 6.07
CA GLU A 87 4.97 5.29 4.99
C GLU A 87 4.19 3.99 5.04
N VAL A 88 3.61 3.61 3.93
CA VAL A 88 2.93 2.33 3.79
C VAL A 88 3.69 1.51 2.76
N ALA A 89 4.14 0.33 3.14
CA ALA A 89 4.91 -0.55 2.27
C ALA A 89 4.19 -1.87 2.09
N LEU A 90 3.88 -2.20 0.84
CA LEU A 90 3.31 -3.47 0.44
C LEU A 90 4.39 -4.32 -0.22
N ARG A 91 4.51 -5.56 0.20
CA ARG A 91 5.41 -6.53 -0.42
C ARG A 91 4.62 -7.76 -0.82
N ALA A 92 4.85 -8.24 -2.04
CA ALA A 92 4.17 -9.42 -2.53
C ALA A 92 4.97 -10.05 -3.67
N ARG A 93 4.59 -11.26 -4.05
CA ARG A 93 5.18 -11.92 -5.20
C ARG A 93 4.63 -11.29 -6.48
N ILE A 94 5.46 -11.26 -7.51
CA ILE A 94 5.04 -10.75 -8.83
C ILE A 94 4.00 -11.66 -9.42
N ASP A 95 4.22 -12.95 -9.34
CA ASP A 95 3.30 -13.96 -9.85
C ASP A 95 2.73 -14.79 -8.70
N PRO A 96 1.58 -15.44 -8.90
CA PRO A 96 1.02 -16.30 -7.87
C PRO A 96 2.03 -17.38 -7.46
N ALA A 97 1.93 -17.82 -6.21
CA ALA A 97 2.76 -18.90 -5.74
C ALA A 97 2.47 -20.16 -6.59
N SER A 98 3.54 -20.87 -6.94
CA SER A 98 3.38 -22.09 -7.70
C SER A 98 2.89 -23.22 -6.82
N ASP A 99 1.85 -23.91 -7.27
CA ASP A 99 1.33 -25.09 -6.59
C ASP A 99 2.02 -26.37 -7.03
N LEU A 100 2.99 -26.22 -7.91
CA LEU A 100 3.73 -27.36 -8.43
C LEU A 100 4.85 -27.80 -7.52
N ALA A 101 5.08 -27.04 -6.55
CA ALA A 101 6.12 -27.35 -5.60
C ALA A 101 5.77 -28.62 -4.84
#